data_da59e90c2a79c6e02c79a4d4708a9541
#
_entry.id   da59e90c2a79c6e02c79a4d4708a9541
#
_cell.length_a   1.000
_cell.length_b   1.000
_cell.length_c   1.000
_cell.angle_alpha   90.00
_cell.angle_beta   90.00
_cell.angle_gamma   90.00
#
_symmetry.space_group_name_H-M   'P 1'
#
loop_
_entity.id
_entity.type
_entity.pdbx_description
1 polymer ?
#
loop_
_entity_poly.entity_id
_entity_poly.type
_entity_poly.pdbx_seq_one_letter_code
_entity_poly.pdbx_strand_id
1 'polypeptide(L)'
;TSNYRIEGFTDEVTVKELSDLGKKHNIPFYYDLGGGIFSDLSKYGLPHEPTVQDAIKDGADLYSFSGDKVLGGPQCGIIAGSKELIEKVKKNPLMRVMRTDKIRLALLEETLKIFVEKDPIDSGHLTLKLLAAKRNDLNEKAEQLKKDIVSIVPKKWKVTVEEVLDQAGSGTLPTEKLEGIAVSIKQDDISVSKFSKEMRLIDKTPVFGYINDEKYYLSLRTIFESEFKQIKNNIETILKQYKLI
;
A
#
# COMPACT_ATOMS: atom_id res chain seq x y z
N THR A 1 -0.64 12.44 -11.92
CA THR A 1 -1.61 11.33 -11.73
C THR A 1 -0.99 10.25 -10.86
N SER A 2 -1.73 9.74 -9.89
CA SER A 2 -1.24 8.74 -8.94
C SER A 2 -1.23 7.29 -9.48
N ASN A 3 -1.79 7.05 -10.67
CA ASN A 3 -1.99 5.70 -11.22
C ASN A 3 -1.02 5.31 -12.33
N TYR A 4 -0.34 6.27 -12.93
CA TYR A 4 0.64 6.03 -14.00
C TYR A 4 1.67 7.16 -14.04
N ARG A 5 2.80 6.88 -14.67
CA ARG A 5 3.86 7.85 -14.96
C ARG A 5 4.08 7.87 -16.47
N ILE A 6 4.31 9.05 -17.02
CA ILE A 6 4.70 9.19 -18.43
C ILE A 6 6.22 9.26 -18.44
N GLU A 7 6.84 8.35 -19.20
CA GLU A 7 8.30 8.27 -19.34
C GLU A 7 8.71 8.57 -20.77
N GLY A 8 9.90 9.11 -20.95
CA GLY A 8 10.48 9.44 -22.25
C GLY A 8 10.79 10.93 -22.41
N PHE A 9 10.67 11.46 -23.63
CA PHE A 9 10.91 12.87 -23.92
C PHE A 9 9.67 13.71 -23.53
N THR A 10 9.39 13.78 -22.22
CA THR A 10 8.25 14.52 -21.67
C THR A 10 8.76 15.56 -20.70
N ASP A 11 8.01 16.68 -20.61
CA ASP A 11 8.21 17.71 -19.61
C ASP A 11 6.89 17.95 -18.88
N GLU A 12 6.95 18.32 -17.62
CA GLU A 12 5.78 18.57 -16.79
C GLU A 12 5.83 20.01 -16.26
N VAL A 13 4.69 20.69 -16.39
CA VAL A 13 4.53 22.01 -15.78
C VAL A 13 4.37 21.84 -14.28
N THR A 14 5.15 22.54 -13.50
CA THR A 14 5.13 22.45 -12.04
C THR A 14 3.86 23.07 -11.45
N VAL A 15 3.47 22.60 -10.26
CA VAL A 15 2.35 23.16 -9.49
C VAL A 15 2.54 24.66 -9.27
N LYS A 16 3.78 25.09 -8.99
CA LYS A 16 4.14 26.49 -8.79
C LYS A 16 3.92 27.33 -10.04
N GLU A 17 4.36 26.87 -11.20
CA GLU A 17 4.18 27.61 -12.47
C GLU A 17 2.69 27.76 -12.81
N LEU A 18 1.89 26.71 -12.60
CA LEU A 18 0.43 26.78 -12.80
C LEU A 18 -0.25 27.71 -11.79
N SER A 19 0.18 27.71 -10.55
CA SER A 19 -0.30 28.63 -9.52
C SER A 19 0.02 30.09 -9.89
N ASP A 20 1.25 30.36 -10.31
CA ASP A 20 1.69 31.72 -10.70
C ASP A 20 0.92 32.19 -11.95
N LEU A 21 0.65 31.30 -12.91
CA LEU A 21 -0.17 31.58 -14.07
C LEU A 21 -1.63 31.91 -13.67
N GLY A 22 -2.21 31.11 -12.77
CA GLY A 22 -3.55 31.34 -12.23
C GLY A 22 -3.66 32.71 -11.57
N LYS A 23 -2.71 33.09 -10.72
CA LYS A 23 -2.63 34.41 -10.07
C LYS A 23 -2.55 35.55 -11.09
N LYS A 24 -1.70 35.40 -12.11
CA LYS A 24 -1.55 36.41 -13.20
C LYS A 24 -2.88 36.70 -13.92
N HIS A 25 -3.74 35.69 -14.05
CA HIS A 25 -5.01 35.81 -14.76
C HIS A 25 -6.24 35.88 -13.83
N ASN A 26 -6.07 35.94 -12.52
CA ASN A 26 -7.14 35.90 -11.52
C ASN A 26 -8.03 34.64 -11.67
N ILE A 27 -7.44 33.51 -12.01
CA ILE A 27 -8.13 32.23 -12.15
C ILE A 27 -7.65 31.32 -11.02
N PRO A 28 -8.55 30.78 -10.19
CA PRO A 28 -8.17 29.83 -9.15
C PRO A 28 -7.55 28.58 -9.75
N PHE A 29 -6.44 28.13 -9.17
CA PHE A 29 -5.75 26.91 -9.56
C PHE A 29 -6.16 25.73 -8.66
N TYR A 30 -6.68 24.69 -9.28
CA TYR A 30 -7.04 23.44 -8.61
C TYR A 30 -6.04 22.34 -8.96
N TYR A 31 -5.55 21.65 -7.92
CA TYR A 31 -4.60 20.55 -8.06
C TYR A 31 -5.18 19.25 -7.53
N ASP A 32 -5.33 18.23 -8.39
CA ASP A 32 -5.68 16.87 -7.97
C ASP A 32 -4.42 16.08 -7.64
N LEU A 33 -4.12 15.99 -6.35
CA LEU A 33 -2.93 15.32 -5.81
C LEU A 33 -3.06 13.78 -5.88
N GLY A 34 -4.26 13.25 -5.87
CA GLY A 34 -4.56 11.82 -5.98
C GLY A 34 -4.19 11.00 -4.75
N GLY A 35 -2.92 10.84 -4.43
CA GLY A 35 -2.42 9.87 -3.43
C GLY A 35 -2.72 10.18 -1.96
N GLY A 36 -2.88 11.45 -1.59
CA GLY A 36 -3.12 11.86 -0.20
C GLY A 36 -1.91 11.64 0.72
N ILE A 37 -0.72 11.98 0.24
CA ILE A 37 0.53 11.81 1.00
C ILE A 37 0.71 12.99 1.95
N PHE A 38 0.74 12.71 3.25
CA PHE A 38 0.97 13.70 4.31
C PHE A 38 2.41 13.69 4.85
N SER A 39 3.10 12.57 4.73
CA SER A 39 4.50 12.45 5.15
C SER A 39 5.39 12.29 3.93
N ASP A 40 6.49 13.02 3.89
CA ASP A 40 7.50 12.84 2.85
C ASP A 40 8.07 11.41 2.91
N LEU A 41 7.82 10.63 1.87
CA LEU A 41 8.23 9.23 1.77
C LEU A 41 9.76 9.07 1.71
N SER A 42 10.50 10.12 1.34
CA SER A 42 11.98 10.08 1.31
C SER A 42 12.59 9.86 2.69
N LYS A 43 11.91 10.24 3.78
CA LYS A 43 12.31 9.96 5.16
C LYS A 43 12.40 8.46 5.45
N TYR A 44 11.70 7.67 4.68
CA TYR A 44 11.63 6.20 4.84
C TYR A 44 12.42 5.46 3.76
N GLY A 45 13.27 6.19 3.00
CA GLY A 45 14.10 5.60 1.94
C GLY A 45 13.36 5.31 0.64
N LEU A 46 12.16 5.89 0.47
CA LEU A 46 11.37 5.80 -0.75
C LEU A 46 11.57 7.07 -1.61
N PRO A 47 11.26 7.04 -2.91
CA PRO A 47 11.24 8.24 -3.72
C PRO A 47 10.32 9.32 -3.15
N HIS A 48 10.69 10.58 -3.38
CA HIS A 48 9.82 11.69 -3.03
C HIS A 48 8.58 11.69 -3.95
N GLU A 49 7.42 11.75 -3.33
CA GLU A 49 6.14 11.98 -3.99
C GLU A 49 5.54 13.29 -3.45
N PRO A 50 4.87 14.10 -4.30
CA PRO A 50 4.27 15.35 -3.85
C PRO A 50 3.35 15.17 -2.66
N THR A 51 3.59 15.93 -1.60
CA THR A 51 2.76 15.91 -0.38
C THR A 51 1.66 16.97 -0.43
N VAL A 52 0.69 16.83 0.47
CA VAL A 52 -0.33 17.88 0.67
C VAL A 52 0.32 19.20 1.08
N GLN A 53 1.39 19.15 1.88
CA GLN A 53 2.16 20.33 2.30
C GLN A 53 2.88 20.99 1.13
N ASP A 54 3.40 20.22 0.18
CA ASP A 54 4.01 20.77 -1.04
C ASP A 54 2.97 21.50 -1.89
N ALA A 55 1.78 20.92 -2.09
CA ALA A 55 0.69 21.55 -2.82
C ALA A 55 0.27 22.91 -2.22
N ILE A 56 0.25 23.00 -0.89
CA ILE A 56 -0.02 24.26 -0.16
C ILE A 56 1.10 25.26 -0.38
N LYS A 57 2.37 24.84 -0.23
CA LYS A 57 3.56 25.68 -0.37
C LYS A 57 3.70 26.23 -1.79
N ASP A 58 3.39 25.43 -2.78
CA ASP A 58 3.44 25.79 -4.19
C ASP A 58 2.26 26.66 -4.63
N GLY A 59 1.30 26.88 -3.73
CA GLY A 59 0.26 27.89 -3.87
C GLY A 59 -0.99 27.45 -4.62
N ALA A 60 -1.35 26.16 -4.60
CA ALA A 60 -2.64 25.71 -5.09
C ALA A 60 -3.78 26.32 -4.26
N ASP A 61 -4.79 26.88 -4.91
CA ASP A 61 -5.94 27.51 -4.26
C ASP A 61 -6.93 26.48 -3.71
N LEU A 62 -7.09 25.37 -4.46
CA LEU A 62 -7.82 24.16 -4.08
C LEU A 62 -6.99 22.94 -4.44
N TYR A 63 -7.10 21.91 -3.63
CA TYR A 63 -6.51 20.61 -3.91
C TYR A 63 -7.41 19.47 -3.41
N SER A 64 -7.33 18.34 -4.10
CA SER A 64 -8.05 17.13 -3.68
C SER A 64 -7.14 15.93 -3.62
N PHE A 65 -7.52 14.96 -2.81
CA PHE A 65 -6.82 13.70 -2.64
C PHE A 65 -7.74 12.62 -2.08
N SER A 66 -7.30 11.37 -2.22
CA SER A 66 -8.03 10.20 -1.72
C SER A 66 -7.69 9.91 -0.27
N GLY A 67 -8.69 9.53 0.51
CA GLY A 67 -8.51 9.11 1.90
C GLY A 67 -8.03 7.66 2.06
N ASP A 68 -8.33 6.80 1.09
CA ASP A 68 -8.14 5.35 1.13
C ASP A 68 -6.87 4.84 0.40
N LYS A 69 -5.99 5.75 -0.01
CA LYS A 69 -4.70 5.40 -0.59
C LYS A 69 -3.60 5.48 0.47
N VAL A 70 -2.52 6.24 0.22
CA VAL A 70 -1.38 6.35 1.16
C VAL A 70 -1.78 6.93 2.50
N LEU A 71 -2.79 7.80 2.54
CA LEU A 71 -3.34 8.30 3.80
C LEU A 71 -3.82 7.18 4.72
N GLY A 72 -4.19 6.00 4.17
CA GLY A 72 -4.57 4.83 4.96
C GLY A 72 -5.89 4.94 5.72
N GLY A 73 -6.72 5.91 5.34
CA GLY A 73 -8.04 6.15 5.92
C GLY A 73 -9.18 5.45 5.17
N PRO A 74 -10.42 5.82 5.47
CA PRO A 74 -11.59 5.27 4.78
C PRO A 74 -11.71 5.81 3.36
N GLN A 75 -12.44 5.09 2.51
CA GLN A 75 -12.73 5.55 1.15
C GLN A 75 -13.55 6.85 1.17
N CYS A 76 -12.90 7.93 0.78
CA CYS A 76 -13.48 9.25 0.60
C CYS A 76 -12.60 10.10 -0.29
N GLY A 77 -13.18 11.13 -0.91
CA GLY A 77 -12.47 12.24 -1.53
C GLY A 77 -12.39 13.41 -0.55
N ILE A 78 -11.23 14.00 -0.41
CA ILE A 78 -11.00 15.17 0.45
C ILE A 78 -10.69 16.36 -0.44
N ILE A 79 -11.41 17.46 -0.24
CA ILE A 79 -11.16 18.74 -0.91
C ILE A 79 -10.75 19.73 0.16
N ALA A 80 -9.61 20.36 -0.02
CA ALA A 80 -9.08 21.39 0.88
C ALA A 80 -8.56 22.59 0.08
N GLY A 81 -8.37 23.73 0.75
CA GLY A 81 -7.88 24.95 0.09
C GLY A 81 -8.42 26.22 0.74
N SER A 82 -8.47 27.31 -0.04
CA SER A 82 -8.90 28.61 0.44
C SER A 82 -10.35 28.57 0.97
N LYS A 83 -10.59 29.27 2.07
CA LYS A 83 -11.93 29.31 2.72
C LYS A 83 -13.02 29.74 1.73
N GLU A 84 -12.74 30.73 0.91
CA GLU A 84 -13.71 31.26 -0.04
C GLU A 84 -14.16 30.19 -1.06
N LEU A 85 -13.20 29.47 -1.63
CA LEU A 85 -13.50 28.42 -2.61
C LEU A 85 -14.17 27.23 -1.98
N ILE A 86 -13.75 26.83 -0.78
CA ILE A 86 -14.40 25.75 -0.03
C ILE A 86 -15.86 26.09 0.28
N GLU A 87 -16.17 27.32 0.66
CA GLU A 87 -17.56 27.74 0.89
C GLU A 87 -18.41 27.73 -0.39
N LYS A 88 -17.81 28.02 -1.55
CA LYS A 88 -18.49 27.87 -2.87
C LYS A 88 -18.76 26.39 -3.18
N VAL A 89 -17.76 25.52 -2.95
CA VAL A 89 -17.90 24.06 -3.14
C VAL A 89 -19.01 23.50 -2.24
N LYS A 90 -19.03 23.82 -0.95
CA LYS A 90 -20.04 23.36 0.01
C LYS A 90 -21.47 23.73 -0.40
N LYS A 91 -21.67 24.89 -1.04
CA LYS A 91 -22.99 25.36 -1.48
C LYS A 91 -23.50 24.64 -2.73
N ASN A 92 -22.65 23.89 -3.44
CA ASN A 92 -23.07 23.17 -4.64
C ASN A 92 -24.00 22.00 -4.25
N PRO A 93 -25.16 21.83 -4.87
CA PRO A 93 -26.10 20.74 -4.59
C PRO A 93 -25.49 19.34 -4.70
N LEU A 94 -24.48 19.13 -5.56
CA LEU A 94 -23.78 17.86 -5.72
C LEU A 94 -23.10 17.42 -4.41
N MET A 95 -22.66 18.36 -3.56
CA MET A 95 -22.05 18.02 -2.27
C MET A 95 -23.02 17.29 -1.33
N ARG A 96 -24.33 17.54 -1.48
CA ARG A 96 -25.34 16.79 -0.72
C ARG A 96 -25.49 15.35 -1.21
N VAL A 97 -25.38 15.13 -2.52
CA VAL A 97 -25.44 13.79 -3.13
C VAL A 97 -24.21 12.95 -2.76
N MET A 98 -23.03 13.58 -2.77
CA MET A 98 -21.73 12.93 -2.47
C MET A 98 -21.35 12.95 -0.99
N ARG A 99 -22.28 13.26 -0.09
CA ARG A 99 -22.00 13.44 1.33
C ARG A 99 -21.50 12.14 1.96
N THR A 100 -20.31 12.20 2.55
CA THR A 100 -19.74 11.12 3.37
C THR A 100 -20.55 10.90 4.65
N ASP A 101 -20.73 9.64 5.06
CA ASP A 101 -21.44 9.26 6.27
C ASP A 101 -20.62 9.51 7.56
N LYS A 102 -21.29 9.42 8.71
CA LYS A 102 -20.67 9.71 10.01
C LYS A 102 -19.56 8.73 10.39
N ILE A 103 -19.66 7.47 9.99
CA ILE A 103 -18.68 6.43 10.33
C ILE A 103 -17.37 6.73 9.61
N ARG A 104 -17.42 7.02 8.29
CA ARG A 104 -16.25 7.41 7.52
C ARG A 104 -15.62 8.70 8.05
N LEU A 105 -16.43 9.68 8.47
CA LEU A 105 -15.88 10.91 9.06
C LEU A 105 -15.14 10.63 10.37
N ALA A 106 -15.68 9.80 11.25
CA ALA A 106 -15.00 9.41 12.49
C ALA A 106 -13.69 8.63 12.22
N LEU A 107 -13.72 7.69 11.28
CA LEU A 107 -12.50 6.95 10.87
C LEU A 107 -11.45 7.88 10.25
N LEU A 108 -11.87 8.84 9.42
CA LEU A 108 -10.96 9.82 8.83
C LEU A 108 -10.35 10.73 9.90
N GLU A 109 -11.13 11.17 10.88
CA GLU A 109 -10.63 11.98 12.00
C GLU A 109 -9.53 11.23 12.76
N GLU A 110 -9.76 9.97 13.14
CA GLU A 110 -8.74 9.15 13.81
C GLU A 110 -7.50 8.92 12.93
N THR A 111 -7.69 8.72 11.62
CA THR A 111 -6.56 8.61 10.68
C THR A 111 -5.73 9.89 10.65
N LEU A 112 -6.37 11.06 10.56
CA LEU A 112 -5.66 12.34 10.49
C LEU A 112 -4.92 12.67 11.80
N LYS A 113 -5.45 12.28 12.97
CA LYS A 113 -4.78 12.45 14.26
C LYS A 113 -3.39 11.80 14.28
N ILE A 114 -3.22 10.66 13.62
CA ILE A 114 -1.94 9.95 13.51
C ILE A 114 -0.84 10.88 12.93
N PHE A 115 -1.20 11.75 11.98
CA PHE A 115 -0.24 12.65 11.32
C PHE A 115 0.03 13.95 12.08
N VAL A 116 -0.76 14.25 13.12
CA VAL A 116 -0.63 15.51 13.89
C VAL A 116 0.25 15.34 15.12
N GLU A 117 0.17 14.19 15.80
CA GLU A 117 0.74 14.03 17.13
C GLU A 117 2.19 13.55 17.13
N LYS A 118 2.55 12.63 16.24
CA LYS A 118 3.88 11.96 16.19
C LYS A 118 4.22 11.55 14.77
N ASP A 119 5.41 10.92 14.60
CA ASP A 119 5.69 10.22 13.35
C ASP A 119 4.62 9.14 13.10
N PRO A 120 4.03 9.11 11.91
CA PRO A 120 2.94 8.19 11.60
C PRO A 120 3.29 6.71 11.78
N ILE A 121 4.54 6.32 11.52
CA ILE A 121 4.99 4.93 11.70
C ILE A 121 5.00 4.56 13.18
N ASP A 122 5.51 5.44 14.04
CA ASP A 122 5.54 5.24 15.50
C ASP A 122 4.12 5.22 16.09
N SER A 123 3.20 5.95 15.45
CA SER A 123 1.77 5.99 15.81
C SER A 123 0.97 4.78 15.26
N GLY A 124 1.63 3.83 14.59
CA GLY A 124 1.02 2.59 14.11
C GLY A 124 0.35 2.68 12.73
N HIS A 125 0.68 3.69 11.92
CA HIS A 125 0.15 3.81 10.57
C HIS A 125 0.58 2.64 9.67
N LEU A 126 -0.35 1.73 9.43
CA LEU A 126 -0.04 0.44 8.79
C LEU A 126 0.53 0.59 7.38
N THR A 127 -0.10 1.39 6.52
CA THR A 127 0.34 1.55 5.12
C THR A 127 1.79 2.04 5.04
N LEU A 128 2.13 3.09 5.80
CA LEU A 128 3.50 3.61 5.84
C LEU A 128 4.49 2.59 6.43
N LYS A 129 4.09 1.87 7.49
CA LYS A 129 4.90 0.81 8.07
C LYS A 129 5.23 -0.29 7.08
N LEU A 130 4.25 -0.72 6.26
CA LEU A 130 4.47 -1.73 5.23
C LEU A 130 5.36 -1.18 4.09
N LEU A 131 5.14 0.06 3.65
CA LEU A 131 5.97 0.70 2.62
C LEU A 131 7.42 0.86 3.09
N ALA A 132 7.63 1.32 4.31
CA ALA A 132 8.93 1.59 4.92
C ALA A 132 9.65 0.34 5.47
N ALA A 133 9.07 -0.85 5.33
CA ALA A 133 9.65 -2.08 5.87
C ALA A 133 11.07 -2.32 5.33
N LYS A 134 12.04 -2.45 6.21
CA LYS A 134 13.45 -2.62 5.87
C LYS A 134 13.75 -4.06 5.46
N ARG A 135 14.63 -4.22 4.48
CA ARG A 135 15.06 -5.52 3.98
C ARG A 135 15.54 -6.48 5.08
N ASN A 136 16.33 -5.98 6.05
CA ASN A 136 16.85 -6.83 7.14
C ASN A 136 15.71 -7.39 7.99
N ASP A 137 14.73 -6.57 8.37
CA ASP A 137 13.58 -6.99 9.18
C ASP A 137 12.73 -8.03 8.42
N LEU A 138 12.55 -7.82 7.11
CA LEU A 138 11.85 -8.78 6.25
C LEU A 138 12.61 -10.10 6.14
N ASN A 139 13.94 -10.06 6.07
CA ASN A 139 14.77 -11.26 5.98
C ASN A 139 14.72 -12.08 7.28
N GLU A 140 14.79 -11.44 8.45
CA GLU A 140 14.65 -12.12 9.73
C GLU A 140 13.31 -12.85 9.85
N LYS A 141 12.22 -12.19 9.49
CA LYS A 141 10.87 -12.81 9.43
C LYS A 141 10.82 -13.97 8.44
N ALA A 142 11.44 -13.81 7.26
CA ALA A 142 11.47 -14.85 6.24
C ALA A 142 12.20 -16.10 6.72
N GLU A 143 13.36 -15.96 7.37
CA GLU A 143 14.09 -17.09 7.92
C GLU A 143 13.31 -17.81 9.02
N GLN A 144 12.56 -17.07 9.85
CA GLN A 144 11.69 -17.66 10.86
C GLN A 144 10.55 -18.46 10.20
N LEU A 145 9.82 -17.85 9.26
CA LEU A 145 8.73 -18.54 8.55
C LEU A 145 9.23 -19.76 7.77
N LYS A 146 10.40 -19.66 7.12
CA LYS A 146 11.05 -20.78 6.45
C LYS A 146 11.31 -21.94 7.42
N LYS A 147 11.88 -21.66 8.60
CA LYS A 147 12.13 -22.70 9.62
C LYS A 147 10.82 -23.41 10.02
N ASP A 148 9.77 -22.64 10.25
CA ASP A 148 8.46 -23.17 10.60
C ASP A 148 7.90 -24.08 9.51
N ILE A 149 7.99 -23.68 8.23
CA ILE A 149 7.53 -24.49 7.09
C ILE A 149 8.40 -25.73 6.91
N VAL A 150 9.73 -25.60 6.92
CA VAL A 150 10.66 -26.74 6.77
C VAL A 150 10.43 -27.81 7.82
N SER A 151 9.98 -27.44 9.03
CA SER A 151 9.72 -28.39 10.12
C SER A 151 8.56 -29.37 9.84
N ILE A 152 7.70 -29.07 8.86
CA ILE A 152 6.47 -29.84 8.59
C ILE A 152 6.38 -30.43 7.19
N VAL A 153 7.15 -29.91 6.23
CA VAL A 153 7.08 -30.38 4.84
C VAL A 153 8.00 -31.56 4.56
N PRO A 154 7.72 -32.39 3.57
CA PRO A 154 8.62 -33.47 3.14
C PRO A 154 10.01 -32.95 2.77
N LYS A 155 11.08 -33.68 3.10
CA LYS A 155 12.47 -33.30 2.83
C LYS A 155 12.80 -32.97 1.37
N LYS A 156 12.01 -33.50 0.43
CA LYS A 156 12.16 -33.24 -1.01
C LYS A 156 11.65 -31.85 -1.43
N TRP A 157 10.81 -31.19 -0.59
CA TRP A 157 10.34 -29.84 -0.86
C TRP A 157 11.47 -28.83 -0.64
N LYS A 158 11.58 -27.88 -1.55
CA LYS A 158 12.56 -26.79 -1.44
C LYS A 158 11.86 -25.54 -0.93
N VAL A 159 12.23 -25.12 0.27
CA VAL A 159 11.74 -23.88 0.89
C VAL A 159 12.93 -22.94 1.01
N THR A 160 12.89 -21.83 0.29
CA THR A 160 14.01 -20.87 0.24
C THR A 160 13.53 -19.45 0.54
N VAL A 161 14.43 -18.65 1.10
CA VAL A 161 14.25 -17.19 1.19
C VAL A 161 14.83 -16.59 -0.07
N GLU A 162 14.06 -15.76 -0.75
CA GLU A 162 14.43 -15.11 -2.00
C GLU A 162 14.17 -13.63 -1.96
N GLU A 163 15.06 -12.86 -2.59
CA GLU A 163 14.85 -11.45 -2.86
C GLU A 163 13.83 -11.30 -3.97
N VAL A 164 12.89 -10.41 -3.76
CA VAL A 164 11.81 -10.14 -4.71
C VAL A 164 11.62 -8.64 -4.88
N LEU A 165 10.94 -8.26 -5.93
CA LEU A 165 10.54 -6.87 -6.15
C LEU A 165 9.04 -6.75 -5.91
N ASP A 166 8.68 -6.13 -4.78
CA ASP A 166 7.31 -5.80 -4.46
C ASP A 166 6.86 -4.53 -5.21
N GLN A 167 5.55 -4.32 -5.30
CA GLN A 167 4.95 -3.11 -5.86
C GLN A 167 4.01 -2.48 -4.86
N ALA A 168 3.99 -1.15 -4.81
CA ALA A 168 3.15 -0.41 -3.86
C ALA A 168 1.66 -0.38 -4.23
N GLY A 169 1.22 -1.00 -5.28
CA GLY A 169 -0.17 -1.02 -5.71
C GLY A 169 -0.67 0.29 -6.33
N SER A 170 -1.95 0.32 -6.68
CA SER A 170 -2.55 1.45 -7.38
C SER A 170 -2.57 2.73 -6.54
N GLY A 171 -2.16 3.83 -7.16
CA GLY A 171 -2.30 5.16 -6.58
C GLY A 171 -1.10 5.68 -5.80
N THR A 172 0.02 4.95 -5.79
CA THR A 172 1.26 5.38 -5.13
C THR A 172 2.45 4.67 -5.75
N LEU A 173 3.50 5.41 -6.06
CA LEU A 173 4.76 4.87 -6.59
C LEU A 173 4.52 3.88 -7.76
N PRO A 174 3.81 4.27 -8.84
CA PRO A 174 3.34 3.34 -9.86
C PRO A 174 4.46 2.63 -10.63
N THR A 175 5.64 3.23 -10.70
CA THR A 175 6.82 2.69 -11.41
C THR A 175 7.88 2.12 -10.47
N GLU A 176 7.75 2.39 -9.16
CA GLU A 176 8.77 2.00 -8.20
C GLU A 176 8.63 0.55 -7.78
N LYS A 177 9.76 -0.13 -7.75
CA LYS A 177 9.89 -1.48 -7.23
C LYS A 177 10.51 -1.40 -5.84
N LEU A 178 9.82 -1.97 -4.87
CA LEU A 178 10.28 -2.03 -3.49
C LEU A 178 11.09 -3.31 -3.29
N GLU A 179 12.31 -3.19 -2.77
CA GLU A 179 13.08 -4.36 -2.37
C GLU A 179 12.32 -5.16 -1.31
N GLY A 180 11.95 -6.39 -1.64
CA GLY A 180 11.17 -7.28 -0.81
C GLY A 180 11.90 -8.60 -0.55
N ILE A 181 11.40 -9.34 0.43
CA ILE A 181 11.83 -10.70 0.75
C ILE A 181 10.61 -11.60 0.79
N ALA A 182 10.71 -12.76 0.17
CA ALA A 182 9.67 -13.77 0.17
C ALA A 182 10.20 -15.15 0.58
N VAL A 183 9.34 -15.96 1.16
CA VAL A 183 9.57 -17.41 1.28
C VAL A 183 8.96 -18.06 0.06
N SER A 184 9.79 -18.77 -0.71
CA SER A 184 9.35 -19.56 -1.86
C SER A 184 9.26 -21.04 -1.52
N ILE A 185 8.25 -21.72 -2.06
CA ILE A 185 8.01 -23.15 -1.91
C ILE A 185 7.98 -23.77 -3.30
N LYS A 186 8.92 -24.69 -3.59
CA LYS A 186 8.94 -25.52 -4.79
C LYS A 186 8.74 -26.97 -4.43
N GLN A 187 7.79 -27.64 -5.10
CA GLN A 187 7.48 -29.04 -4.89
C GLN A 187 6.75 -29.58 -6.13
N ASP A 188 6.82 -30.89 -6.34
CA ASP A 188 6.26 -31.56 -7.52
C ASP A 188 5.08 -32.49 -7.18
N ASP A 189 4.68 -32.59 -5.90
CA ASP A 189 3.60 -33.48 -5.45
C ASP A 189 2.20 -32.98 -5.83
N ILE A 190 2.06 -31.64 -5.90
CA ILE A 190 0.82 -30.95 -6.21
C ILE A 190 1.16 -29.85 -7.20
N SER A 191 0.41 -29.66 -8.29
CA SER A 191 0.68 -28.52 -9.17
C SER A 191 0.64 -27.21 -8.38
N VAL A 192 1.56 -26.28 -8.67
CA VAL A 192 1.69 -25.01 -7.93
C VAL A 192 0.39 -24.22 -7.93
N SER A 193 -0.36 -24.25 -9.05
CA SER A 193 -1.67 -23.60 -9.16
C SER A 193 -2.70 -24.22 -8.20
N LYS A 194 -2.69 -25.56 -8.07
CA LYS A 194 -3.57 -26.26 -7.13
C LYS A 194 -3.17 -25.99 -5.69
N PHE A 195 -1.87 -26.02 -5.37
CA PHE A 195 -1.36 -25.66 -4.05
C PHE A 195 -1.78 -24.22 -3.66
N SER A 196 -1.59 -23.26 -4.57
CA SER A 196 -2.03 -21.86 -4.37
C SER A 196 -3.55 -21.75 -4.14
N LYS A 197 -4.35 -22.55 -4.85
CA LYS A 197 -5.81 -22.59 -4.66
C LYS A 197 -6.16 -23.16 -3.27
N GLU A 198 -5.54 -24.25 -2.87
CA GLU A 198 -5.78 -24.87 -1.56
C GLU A 198 -5.40 -23.91 -0.42
N MET A 199 -4.26 -23.21 -0.50
CA MET A 199 -3.85 -22.20 0.50
C MET A 199 -4.91 -21.13 0.75
N ARG A 200 -5.74 -20.83 -0.26
CA ARG A 200 -6.84 -19.85 -0.14
C ARG A 200 -8.16 -20.45 0.34
N LEU A 201 -8.36 -21.76 0.23
CA LEU A 201 -9.68 -22.38 0.41
C LEU A 201 -9.74 -23.44 1.52
N ILE A 202 -8.59 -23.96 1.97
CA ILE A 202 -8.54 -25.16 2.83
C ILE A 202 -9.01 -24.89 4.27
N ASP A 203 -8.94 -23.67 4.76
CA ASP A 203 -9.29 -23.31 6.13
C ASP A 203 -10.09 -21.99 6.16
N LYS A 204 -10.58 -21.64 7.35
CA LYS A 204 -11.32 -20.40 7.61
C LYS A 204 -10.51 -19.14 7.33
N THR A 205 -9.18 -19.22 7.42
CA THR A 205 -8.28 -18.10 7.16
C THR A 205 -7.51 -18.32 5.85
N PRO A 206 -7.95 -17.70 4.76
CA PRO A 206 -7.25 -17.78 3.48
C PRO A 206 -5.83 -17.22 3.55
N VAL A 207 -4.88 -17.93 2.92
CA VAL A 207 -3.50 -17.44 2.73
C VAL A 207 -3.27 -17.16 1.26
N PHE A 208 -2.95 -15.90 0.95
CA PHE A 208 -2.68 -15.44 -0.41
C PHE A 208 -1.18 -15.31 -0.63
N GLY A 209 -0.71 -16.02 -1.65
CA GLY A 209 0.61 -15.86 -2.23
C GLY A 209 0.50 -15.69 -3.73
N TYR A 210 1.62 -15.62 -4.42
CA TYR A 210 1.66 -15.57 -5.87
C TYR A 210 2.54 -16.68 -6.44
N ILE A 211 2.41 -16.93 -7.73
CA ILE A 211 3.15 -17.97 -8.44
C ILE A 211 4.13 -17.29 -9.40
N ASN A 212 5.38 -17.72 -9.35
CA ASN A 212 6.40 -17.36 -10.32
C ASN A 212 7.37 -18.56 -10.48
N ASP A 213 7.83 -18.86 -11.71
CA ASP A 213 8.80 -19.94 -12.02
C ASP A 213 8.47 -21.27 -11.33
N GLU A 214 7.21 -21.72 -11.42
CA GLU A 214 6.72 -22.98 -10.80
C GLU A 214 6.92 -23.04 -9.27
N LYS A 215 7.07 -21.90 -8.60
CA LYS A 215 7.15 -21.76 -7.15
C LYS A 215 5.98 -20.96 -6.60
N TYR A 216 5.57 -21.26 -5.39
CA TYR A 216 4.61 -20.46 -4.62
C TYR A 216 5.35 -19.52 -3.68
N TYR A 217 5.04 -18.23 -3.73
CA TYR A 217 5.71 -17.20 -2.98
C TYR A 217 4.81 -16.58 -1.92
N LEU A 218 5.38 -16.36 -0.74
CA LEU A 218 4.80 -15.64 0.38
C LEU A 218 5.66 -14.39 0.65
N SER A 219 5.21 -13.21 0.24
CA SER A 219 5.93 -11.94 0.48
C SER A 219 5.81 -11.51 1.94
N LEU A 220 6.95 -11.31 2.60
CA LEU A 220 7.02 -10.96 4.03
C LEU A 220 6.67 -9.50 4.31
N ARG A 221 6.53 -8.66 3.27
CA ARG A 221 6.10 -7.27 3.44
C ARG A 221 4.67 -7.17 3.98
N THR A 222 3.79 -8.08 3.58
CA THR A 222 2.37 -8.05 3.94
C THR A 222 1.95 -9.19 4.86
N ILE A 223 2.89 -10.03 5.31
CA ILE A 223 2.64 -11.12 6.24
C ILE A 223 3.19 -10.74 7.62
N PHE A 224 2.35 -10.84 8.65
CA PHE A 224 2.73 -10.57 10.04
C PHE A 224 3.17 -11.85 10.74
N GLU A 225 4.06 -11.75 11.72
CA GLU A 225 4.53 -12.90 12.51
C GLU A 225 3.39 -13.66 13.21
N SER A 226 2.36 -12.93 13.64
CA SER A 226 1.14 -13.52 14.22
C SER A 226 0.40 -14.47 13.28
N GLU A 227 0.66 -14.39 11.98
CA GLU A 227 0.01 -15.22 10.94
C GLU A 227 0.82 -16.47 10.59
N PHE A 228 2.09 -16.60 11.04
CA PHE A 228 2.95 -17.74 10.73
C PHE A 228 2.34 -19.07 11.13
N LYS A 229 1.73 -19.10 12.32
CA LYS A 229 1.03 -20.31 12.79
C LYS A 229 -0.11 -20.73 11.85
N GLN A 230 -0.86 -19.76 11.33
CA GLN A 230 -1.95 -20.04 10.40
C GLN A 230 -1.44 -20.53 9.06
N ILE A 231 -0.37 -19.93 8.52
CA ILE A 231 0.30 -20.39 7.30
C ILE A 231 0.75 -21.84 7.45
N LYS A 232 1.40 -22.15 8.58
CA LYS A 232 1.84 -23.50 8.92
C LYS A 232 0.66 -24.49 8.95
N ASN A 233 -0.42 -24.15 9.65
CA ASN A 233 -1.61 -24.98 9.76
C ASN A 233 -2.25 -25.26 8.39
N ASN A 234 -2.33 -24.27 7.52
CA ASN A 234 -2.87 -24.46 6.17
C ASN A 234 -2.01 -25.44 5.37
N ILE A 235 -0.69 -25.31 5.43
CA ILE A 235 0.24 -26.23 4.76
C ILE A 235 0.09 -27.65 5.33
N GLU A 236 0.06 -27.84 6.66
CA GLU A 236 -0.14 -29.15 7.29
C GLU A 236 -1.46 -29.79 6.85
N THR A 237 -2.54 -29.02 6.77
CA THR A 237 -3.85 -29.52 6.33
C THR A 237 -3.80 -29.98 4.88
N ILE A 238 -3.14 -29.25 4.00
CA ILE A 238 -2.92 -29.65 2.61
C ILE A 238 -2.11 -30.96 2.55
N LEU A 239 -1.00 -31.03 3.29
CA LEU A 239 -0.16 -32.24 3.31
C LEU A 239 -0.95 -33.48 3.72
N LYS A 240 -1.79 -33.40 4.76
CA LYS A 240 -2.67 -34.47 5.20
C LYS A 240 -3.71 -34.85 4.13
N GLN A 241 -4.36 -33.84 3.52
CA GLN A 241 -5.36 -34.07 2.46
C GLN A 241 -4.77 -34.82 1.27
N TYR A 242 -3.52 -34.55 0.91
CA TYR A 242 -2.81 -35.21 -0.19
C TYR A 242 -1.97 -36.42 0.25
N LYS A 243 -2.06 -36.83 1.52
CA LYS A 243 -1.34 -38.01 2.08
C LYS A 243 0.18 -37.91 1.90
N LEU A 244 0.73 -36.71 2.11
CA LEU A 244 2.15 -36.41 1.99
C LEU A 244 2.88 -36.49 3.33
N ILE A 245 2.13 -36.51 4.42
CA ILE A 245 2.56 -36.75 5.82
C ILE A 245 1.50 -37.61 6.51
#